data_af918ae54b3ff541ba12b0e967628c7a
#
_entry.id   af918ae54b3ff541ba12b0e967628c7a
#
_cell.length_a   1.000
_cell.length_b   1.000
_cell.length_c   1.000
_cell.angle_alpha   90.00
_cell.angle_beta   90.00
_cell.angle_gamma   90.00
#
_symmetry.space_group_name_H-M   'P 1'
#
loop_
_entity.id
_entity.type
_entity.pdbx_description
1 polymer ?
#
loop_
_entity_poly.entity_id
_entity_poly.type
_entity_poly.pdbx_seq_one_letter_code
_entity_poly.pdbx_strand_id
1 'polypeptide(L)'
;MAKFKDINTEPDAYLALSWISDICDLETSNLIAKFGAIETLNVINQSSTRNAVEKRRKNKLSNLGEIQELKYVLKRNSINYISAIDANWPKSLNDLGFTKPLGLFYKGDIDLLHQENISIVGTRKSSNV
;
A
#
# COMPACT_ATOMS: atom_id res chain seq x y z
N MET A 1 -10.63 -17.37 4.69
CA MET A 1 -9.20 -17.17 4.98
C MET A 1 -8.28 -17.72 3.91
N ALA A 2 -8.84 -18.46 2.97
CA ALA A 2 -8.06 -19.08 1.91
C ALA A 2 -7.43 -18.08 0.94
N LYS A 3 -7.95 -16.86 0.85
CA LYS A 3 -7.60 -15.90 -0.21
C LYS A 3 -6.20 -15.30 -0.11
N PHE A 4 -5.55 -15.41 1.03
CA PHE A 4 -4.19 -14.89 1.19
C PHE A 4 -3.34 -15.83 2.05
N LYS A 5 -3.58 -17.12 1.91
CA LYS A 5 -2.77 -18.14 2.59
C LYS A 5 -1.31 -18.12 2.16
N ASP A 6 -1.04 -17.59 0.98
CA ASP A 6 0.31 -17.45 0.46
C ASP A 6 1.04 -16.20 0.99
N ILE A 7 0.38 -15.37 1.79
CA ILE A 7 0.98 -14.19 2.41
C ILE A 7 1.56 -14.59 3.76
N ASN A 8 2.85 -14.90 3.74
CA ASN A 8 3.58 -15.39 4.93
C ASN A 8 4.70 -14.48 5.37
N THR A 9 4.93 -13.37 4.65
CA THR A 9 6.00 -12.44 4.95
C THR A 9 5.44 -11.03 5.13
N GLU A 10 6.13 -10.23 5.94
CA GLU A 10 5.76 -8.82 6.12
C GLU A 10 5.79 -8.03 4.80
N PRO A 11 6.83 -8.18 3.93
CA PRO A 11 6.81 -7.49 2.63
C PRO A 11 5.57 -7.79 1.79
N ASP A 12 5.17 -9.04 1.71
CA ASP A 12 3.98 -9.43 0.95
C ASP A 12 2.70 -8.87 1.57
N ALA A 13 2.63 -8.86 2.90
CA ALA A 13 1.50 -8.26 3.61
C ALA A 13 1.42 -6.75 3.38
N TYR A 14 2.55 -6.05 3.36
CA TYR A 14 2.58 -4.62 3.02
C TYR A 14 2.10 -4.38 1.59
N LEU A 15 2.49 -5.23 0.64
CA LEU A 15 2.03 -5.14 -0.74
C LEU A 15 0.51 -5.27 -0.81
N ALA A 16 -0.05 -6.28 -0.16
CA ALA A 16 -1.49 -6.51 -0.13
C ALA A 16 -2.23 -5.33 0.51
N LEU A 17 -1.74 -4.84 1.65
CA LEU A 17 -2.33 -3.70 2.35
C LEU A 17 -2.26 -2.42 1.52
N SER A 18 -1.14 -2.19 0.83
CA SER A 18 -1.02 -1.04 -0.08
C SER A 18 -2.01 -1.10 -1.23
N TRP A 19 -2.31 -2.31 -1.70
CA TRP A 19 -3.26 -2.51 -2.80
C TRP A 19 -4.70 -2.25 -2.37
N ILE A 20 -5.07 -2.64 -1.15
CA ILE A 20 -6.47 -2.57 -0.69
C ILE A 20 -6.81 -1.30 0.08
N SER A 21 -5.83 -0.64 0.68
CA SER A 21 -6.07 0.52 1.55
C SER A 21 -6.03 1.82 0.77
N ASP A 22 -6.80 2.79 1.24
CA ASP A 22 -6.73 4.16 0.73
C ASP A 22 -5.44 4.83 1.24
N ILE A 23 -4.98 5.83 0.51
CA ILE A 23 -3.82 6.64 0.93
C ILE A 23 -4.19 7.36 2.23
N CYS A 24 -3.24 7.41 3.16
CA CYS A 24 -3.41 8.06 4.47
C CYS A 24 -4.47 7.38 5.36
N ASP A 25 -4.64 6.07 5.22
CA ASP A 25 -5.54 5.30 6.08
C ASP A 25 -4.92 5.11 7.47
N LEU A 26 -5.28 6.00 8.39
CA LEU A 26 -4.76 5.99 9.77
C LEU A 26 -5.12 4.70 10.51
N GLU A 27 -6.30 4.14 10.26
CA GLU A 27 -6.73 2.91 10.91
C GLU A 27 -5.80 1.74 10.54
N THR A 28 -5.50 1.59 9.25
CA THR A 28 -4.59 0.55 8.79
C THR A 28 -3.20 0.75 9.40
N SER A 29 -2.68 1.97 9.41
CA SER A 29 -1.38 2.27 10.01
C SER A 29 -1.35 1.94 11.50
N ASN A 30 -2.40 2.26 12.24
CA ASN A 30 -2.52 1.93 13.66
C ASN A 30 -2.58 0.42 13.90
N LEU A 31 -3.29 -0.32 13.05
CA LEU A 31 -3.36 -1.78 13.14
C LEU A 31 -2.00 -2.41 12.89
N ILE A 32 -1.27 -1.92 11.91
CA ILE A 32 0.08 -2.40 11.60
C ILE A 32 1.02 -2.14 12.79
N ALA A 33 0.96 -0.96 13.39
CA ALA A 33 1.76 -0.62 14.54
C ALA A 33 1.48 -1.53 15.75
N LYS A 34 0.22 -1.97 15.90
CA LYS A 34 -0.19 -2.84 17.00
C LYS A 34 0.11 -4.32 16.74
N PHE A 35 -0.17 -4.80 15.55
CA PHE A 35 -0.24 -6.25 15.28
C PHE A 35 0.71 -6.71 14.18
N GLY A 36 1.33 -5.81 13.45
CA GLY A 36 2.10 -6.13 12.25
C GLY A 36 1.19 -6.27 11.02
N ALA A 37 1.81 -6.31 9.85
CA ALA A 37 1.06 -6.28 8.59
C ALA A 37 0.28 -7.57 8.33
N ILE A 38 0.86 -8.73 8.61
CA ILE A 38 0.21 -10.02 8.40
C ILE A 38 -1.08 -10.11 9.22
N GLU A 39 -1.00 -9.82 10.52
CA GLU A 39 -2.16 -9.90 11.40
C GLU A 39 -3.20 -8.83 11.07
N THR A 40 -2.78 -7.68 10.58
CA THR A 40 -3.69 -6.63 10.12
C THR A 40 -4.59 -7.13 9.00
N LEU A 41 -4.06 -7.91 8.05
CA LEU A 41 -4.88 -8.55 7.01
C LEU A 41 -5.95 -9.46 7.60
N ASN A 42 -5.60 -10.24 8.62
CA ASN A 42 -6.56 -11.11 9.30
C ASN A 42 -7.65 -10.31 10.00
N VAL A 43 -7.28 -9.24 10.67
CA VAL A 43 -8.23 -8.34 11.35
C VAL A 43 -9.20 -7.73 10.34
N ILE A 44 -8.71 -7.22 9.22
CA ILE A 44 -9.55 -6.65 8.17
C ILE A 44 -10.50 -7.70 7.60
N ASN A 45 -10.01 -8.90 7.36
CA ASN A 45 -10.83 -9.98 6.81
C ASN A 45 -11.97 -10.39 7.74
N GLN A 46 -11.74 -10.37 9.04
CA GLN A 46 -12.70 -10.84 10.05
C GLN A 46 -13.64 -9.74 10.55
N SER A 47 -13.28 -8.48 10.37
CA SER A 47 -14.04 -7.36 10.90
C SER A 47 -15.35 -7.16 10.16
N SER A 48 -16.39 -6.76 10.90
CA SER A 48 -17.59 -6.19 10.29
C SER A 48 -17.29 -4.77 9.80
N THR A 49 -17.94 -4.39 8.71
CA THR A 49 -17.74 -3.08 8.11
C THR A 49 -18.69 -2.05 8.72
N ARG A 50 -18.15 -0.92 9.15
CA ARG A 50 -18.91 0.16 9.81
C ARG A 50 -19.12 1.38 8.93
N ASN A 51 -18.29 1.54 7.89
CA ASN A 51 -18.33 2.71 7.02
C ASN A 51 -17.90 2.35 5.60
N ALA A 52 -18.00 3.30 4.68
CA ALA A 52 -17.70 3.09 3.27
C ALA A 52 -16.21 2.75 3.02
N VAL A 53 -15.30 3.33 3.81
CA VAL A 53 -13.85 3.06 3.68
C VAL A 53 -13.55 1.61 4.04
N GLU A 54 -14.05 1.14 5.16
CA GLU A 54 -13.87 -0.25 5.60
C GLU A 54 -14.49 -1.23 4.60
N LYS A 55 -15.67 -0.90 4.07
CA LYS A 55 -16.35 -1.73 3.09
C LYS A 55 -15.54 -1.85 1.80
N ARG A 56 -15.01 -0.75 1.29
CA ARG A 56 -14.15 -0.77 0.09
C ARG A 56 -12.91 -1.62 0.32
N ARG A 57 -12.26 -1.42 1.46
CA ARG A 57 -11.04 -2.16 1.82
C ARG A 57 -11.30 -3.66 1.89
N LYS A 58 -12.36 -4.06 2.56
CA LYS A 58 -12.73 -5.49 2.67
C LYS A 58 -13.12 -6.09 1.33
N ASN A 59 -13.83 -5.35 0.49
CA ASN A 59 -14.18 -5.80 -0.85
C ASN A 59 -12.93 -6.00 -1.72
N LYS A 60 -11.98 -5.07 -1.67
CA LYS A 60 -10.71 -5.20 -2.39
C LYS A 60 -9.93 -6.41 -1.90
N LEU A 61 -9.90 -6.64 -0.60
CA LEU A 61 -9.26 -7.84 -0.02
C LEU A 61 -9.91 -9.12 -0.52
N SER A 62 -11.23 -9.15 -0.56
CA SER A 62 -11.99 -10.31 -1.06
C SER A 62 -11.70 -10.61 -2.51
N ASN A 63 -11.40 -9.60 -3.31
CA ASN A 63 -11.13 -9.73 -4.75
C ASN A 63 -9.64 -9.87 -5.07
N LEU A 64 -8.76 -9.76 -4.10
CA LEU A 64 -7.31 -9.74 -4.34
C LEU A 64 -6.79 -11.04 -4.95
N GLY A 65 -7.35 -12.19 -4.57
CA GLY A 65 -6.81 -13.47 -4.99
C GLY A 65 -5.47 -13.77 -4.32
N GLU A 66 -4.59 -14.46 -5.05
CA GLU A 66 -3.26 -14.81 -4.54
C GLU A 66 -2.27 -13.66 -4.76
N ILE A 67 -1.35 -13.48 -3.81
CA ILE A 67 -0.36 -12.40 -3.89
C ILE A 67 0.58 -12.58 -5.08
N GLN A 68 0.85 -13.83 -5.48
CA GLN A 68 1.71 -14.12 -6.62
C GLN A 68 1.09 -13.63 -7.94
N GLU A 69 -0.22 -13.68 -8.07
CA GLU A 69 -0.93 -13.13 -9.22
C GLU A 69 -0.75 -11.61 -9.32
N LEU A 70 -0.87 -10.93 -8.18
CA LEU A 70 -0.63 -9.49 -8.12
C LEU A 70 0.80 -9.14 -8.52
N LYS A 71 1.78 -9.86 -7.98
CA LYS A 71 3.19 -9.67 -8.34
C LYS A 71 3.42 -9.88 -9.83
N TYR A 72 2.80 -10.88 -10.42
CA TYR A 72 2.92 -11.17 -11.85
C TYR A 72 2.37 -10.01 -12.70
N VAL A 73 1.19 -9.51 -12.34
CA VAL A 73 0.56 -8.38 -13.06
C VAL A 73 1.44 -7.13 -12.97
N LEU A 74 1.97 -6.84 -11.80
CA LEU A 74 2.85 -5.69 -11.61
C LEU A 74 4.11 -5.81 -12.48
N LYS A 75 4.75 -6.97 -12.45
CA LYS A 75 5.96 -7.24 -13.23
C LYS A 75 5.69 -7.14 -14.73
N ARG A 76 4.57 -7.70 -15.19
CA ARG A 76 4.17 -7.65 -16.59
C ARG A 76 4.00 -6.22 -17.10
N ASN A 77 3.56 -5.31 -16.23
CA ASN A 77 3.34 -3.90 -16.57
C ASN A 77 4.54 -3.01 -16.23
N SER A 78 5.68 -3.61 -15.89
CA SER A 78 6.90 -2.90 -15.47
C SER A 78 6.68 -1.97 -14.29
N ILE A 79 5.78 -2.36 -13.38
CA ILE A 79 5.50 -1.64 -12.15
C ILE A 79 6.28 -2.29 -11.03
N ASN A 80 7.10 -1.50 -10.34
CA ASN A 80 7.84 -1.93 -9.16
C ASN A 80 7.09 -1.50 -7.91
N TYR A 81 7.40 -2.14 -6.80
CA TYR A 81 6.83 -1.80 -5.51
C TYR A 81 7.93 -1.73 -4.45
N ILE A 82 7.86 -0.72 -3.59
CA ILE A 82 8.71 -0.60 -2.42
C ILE A 82 7.83 -0.35 -1.20
N SER A 83 8.08 -1.07 -0.12
CA SER A 83 7.34 -0.89 1.12
C SER A 83 8.07 0.02 2.10
N ALA A 84 7.34 0.54 3.07
CA ALA A 84 7.89 1.40 4.11
C ALA A 84 8.92 0.69 5.01
N ILE A 85 9.02 -0.64 4.92
CA ILE A 85 10.02 -1.42 5.67
C ILE A 85 11.26 -1.75 4.85
N ASP A 86 11.30 -1.37 3.57
CA ASP A 86 12.48 -1.60 2.73
C ASP A 86 13.63 -0.66 3.08
N ALA A 87 14.86 -1.16 2.93
CA ALA A 87 16.06 -0.38 3.16
C ALA A 87 16.15 0.84 2.23
N ASN A 88 15.61 0.72 1.02
CA ASN A 88 15.63 1.79 0.00
C ASN A 88 14.43 2.74 0.10
N TRP A 89 13.61 2.61 1.14
CA TRP A 89 12.48 3.51 1.36
C TRP A 89 12.96 4.96 1.46
N PRO A 90 12.32 5.92 0.76
CA PRO A 90 12.64 7.33 0.89
C PRO A 90 12.33 7.80 2.32
N LYS A 91 13.36 7.99 3.13
CA LYS A 91 13.20 8.27 4.56
C LYS A 91 12.48 9.57 4.85
N SER A 92 12.52 10.53 3.93
CA SER A 92 11.77 11.79 4.06
C SER A 92 10.26 11.57 4.18
N LEU A 93 9.73 10.47 3.63
CA LEU A 93 8.31 10.14 3.79
C LEU A 93 7.94 9.80 5.22
N ASN A 94 8.89 9.41 6.05
CA ASN A 94 8.65 9.11 7.47
C ASN A 94 8.22 10.37 8.26
N ASP A 95 8.51 11.55 7.76
CA ASP A 95 8.08 12.81 8.38
C ASP A 95 6.54 12.95 8.39
N LEU A 96 5.85 12.20 7.55
CA LEU A 96 4.39 12.17 7.52
C LEU A 96 3.77 11.37 8.68
N GLY A 97 4.58 10.66 9.46
CA GLY A 97 4.09 9.85 10.57
C GLY A 97 3.15 8.75 10.12
N PHE A 98 2.03 8.58 10.81
CA PHE A 98 1.03 7.56 10.48
C PHE A 98 0.27 7.84 9.18
N THR A 99 0.39 9.04 8.62
CA THR A 99 -0.23 9.35 7.33
C THR A 99 0.63 8.98 6.14
N LYS A 100 1.87 8.50 6.38
CA LYS A 100 2.74 8.07 5.28
C LYS A 100 2.12 6.89 4.54
N PRO A 101 2.38 6.75 3.23
CA PRO A 101 1.93 5.57 2.50
C PRO A 101 2.64 4.32 3.02
N LEU A 102 1.96 3.17 2.94
CA LEU A 102 2.54 1.88 3.33
C LEU A 102 3.59 1.40 2.33
N GLY A 103 3.47 1.85 1.11
CA GLY A 103 4.38 1.53 0.03
C GLY A 103 4.14 2.43 -1.16
N LEU A 104 5.01 2.32 -2.14
CA LEU A 104 4.91 3.07 -3.39
C LEU A 104 4.98 2.10 -4.57
N PHE A 105 4.06 2.27 -5.51
CA PHE A 105 4.16 1.65 -6.83
C PHE A 105 4.85 2.64 -7.76
N TYR A 106 5.90 2.19 -8.46
CA TYR A 106 6.69 3.11 -9.27
C TYR A 106 7.19 2.46 -10.55
N LYS A 107 7.53 3.31 -11.51
CA LYS A 107 8.26 2.92 -12.72
C LYS A 107 9.53 3.76 -12.78
N GLY A 108 10.62 3.15 -13.26
CA GLY A 108 11.90 3.83 -13.39
C GLY A 108 12.83 3.58 -12.21
N ASP A 109 13.74 4.52 -11.99
CA ASP A 109 14.82 4.37 -11.02
C ASP A 109 14.44 4.95 -9.67
N ILE A 110 14.29 4.09 -8.66
CA ILE A 110 13.96 4.48 -7.28
C ILE A 110 15.04 5.36 -6.65
N ASP A 111 16.29 5.23 -7.09
CA ASP A 111 17.39 6.01 -6.52
C ASP A 111 17.23 7.51 -6.74
N LEU A 112 16.45 7.91 -7.74
CA LEU A 112 16.12 9.32 -7.96
C LEU A 112 15.36 9.95 -6.79
N LEU A 113 14.64 9.15 -6.00
CA LEU A 113 13.91 9.63 -4.83
C LEU A 113 14.83 9.96 -3.65
N HIS A 114 16.09 9.52 -3.69
CA HIS A 114 17.08 9.81 -2.65
C HIS A 114 17.89 11.08 -2.93
N GLN A 115 17.63 11.74 -4.05
CA GLN A 115 18.26 13.00 -4.44
C GLN A 115 17.36 14.18 -4.09
N GLU A 116 17.89 15.38 -4.19
CA GLU A 116 17.08 16.59 -4.09
C GLU A 116 16.09 16.65 -5.25
N ASN A 117 14.82 16.84 -4.93
CA ASN A 117 13.75 16.86 -5.90
C ASN A 117 12.87 18.09 -5.72
N ILE A 118 12.32 18.56 -6.83
CA ILE A 118 11.29 19.60 -6.84
C ILE A 118 9.98 18.94 -7.27
N SER A 119 8.95 19.09 -6.43
CA SER A 119 7.63 18.57 -6.75
C SER A 119 6.85 19.59 -7.56
N ILE A 120 6.22 19.08 -8.63
CA ILE A 120 5.31 19.87 -9.45
C ILE A 120 3.95 19.17 -9.35
N VAL A 121 2.95 19.89 -8.84
CA VAL A 121 1.62 19.35 -8.63
C VAL A 121 0.58 20.23 -9.31
N GLY A 122 -0.53 19.64 -9.71
CA GLY A 122 -1.61 20.36 -10.34
C GLY A 122 -2.92 19.56 -10.29
N THR A 123 -4.00 20.18 -10.74
CA THR A 123 -5.29 19.52 -10.81
C THR A 123 -5.35 18.62 -12.04
N ARG A 124 -6.21 17.60 -11.98
CA ARG A 124 -6.45 16.70 -13.12
C ARG A 124 -7.08 17.42 -14.31
N LYS A 125 -7.79 18.52 -14.06
CA LYS A 125 -8.32 19.42 -15.07
C LYS A 125 -7.64 20.77 -14.91
N SER A 126 -6.75 21.12 -15.84
CA SER A 126 -6.25 22.48 -15.91
C SER A 126 -7.30 23.36 -16.55
N SER A 127 -7.48 24.58 -16.01
CA SER A 127 -8.38 25.55 -16.64
C SER A 127 -7.71 26.12 -17.89
N ASN A 128 -8.48 26.23 -18.96
CA ASN A 128 -8.06 26.93 -20.19
C ASN A 128 -8.23 28.43 -19.99
N VAL A 129 -7.22 29.03 -19.45
CA VAL A 129 -7.22 30.50 -19.27
C VAL A 129 -6.26 31.11 -20.25
#